data_c7e56177582b0deafaeb56e41d53c8be
#
_entry.id   c7e56177582b0deafaeb56e41d53c8be
#
_cell.length_a   1.000
_cell.length_b   1.000
_cell.length_c   1.000
_cell.angle_alpha   90.00
_cell.angle_beta   90.00
_cell.angle_gamma   90.00
#
_symmetry.space_group_name_H-M   'P 1'
#
loop_
_entity.id
_entity.type
_entity.pdbx_description
1 polymer ?
#
loop_
_entity_poly.entity_id
_entity_poly.type
_entity_poly.pdbx_seq_one_letter_code
_entity_poly.pdbx_strand_id
1 'polypeptide(L)'
;MARSLELPLELLPVQMPAYTCHHPKALLVVLERSIHLVIGSMNLTRTGLLTNREVFLHLRCNRLETADATVFQEFFSLLESGYASFESEPLARTIAAARDRLAIWNQTAVNTQHLVSSGYGNTGMECMRRLWSEDGRGPALAVLAVSPFFDRASSRRILASELRANFGHFDKLTLVTDASARAHLARSHFAQVAEPVLQLVPAELSQAEMERIARSNGLADLGQRIIQRKLHGKVLALHDGARTLLYVGSANFTCKAWLGENQELGVAWFVDGPWTELVDQICAGFSAAPANVFSLLGDQPDEEAQEDEDYESCAMWPDFVQGVSLEYTVNRQALQFMVRGQELHRLSQYEVYWGRERL
;
A
#
# COMPACT_ATOMS: atom_id res chain seq x y z
N MET A 1 36.79 20.64 -0.87
CA MET A 1 35.71 21.04 0.06
C MET A 1 34.50 20.16 -0.24
N ALA A 2 34.26 19.15 0.58
CA ALA A 2 33.03 18.34 0.47
C ALA A 2 31.88 19.21 1.02
N ARG A 3 30.91 19.55 0.17
CA ARG A 3 29.67 20.20 0.62
C ARG A 3 28.92 19.16 1.48
N SER A 4 28.65 19.52 2.73
CA SER A 4 27.70 18.75 3.54
C SER A 4 26.33 18.82 2.84
N LEU A 5 25.85 17.67 2.40
CA LEU A 5 24.45 17.55 1.99
C LEU A 5 23.63 17.53 3.30
N GLU A 6 23.15 18.68 3.70
CA GLU A 6 22.07 18.77 4.67
C GLU A 6 20.79 18.38 3.90
N LEU A 7 20.25 17.22 4.22
CA LEU A 7 18.92 16.81 3.73
C LEU A 7 17.92 17.19 4.83
N PRO A 8 17.21 18.31 4.70
CA PRO A 8 16.15 18.64 5.65
C PRO A 8 15.03 17.60 5.49
N LEU A 9 14.75 16.86 6.52
CA LEU A 9 13.61 15.96 6.61
C LEU A 9 12.58 16.58 7.57
N GLU A 10 11.37 16.80 7.09
CA GLU A 10 10.24 17.18 7.92
C GLU A 10 9.31 16.00 8.09
N LEU A 11 8.96 15.69 9.33
CA LEU A 11 7.97 14.66 9.66
C LEU A 11 6.67 15.35 10.07
N LEU A 12 5.57 15.01 9.40
CA LEU A 12 4.25 15.54 9.67
C LEU A 12 3.44 14.44 10.39
N PRO A 13 3.19 14.58 11.70
CA PRO A 13 2.47 13.57 12.48
C PRO A 13 0.99 13.59 12.12
N VAL A 14 0.49 12.52 11.52
CA VAL A 14 -0.94 12.36 11.21
C VAL A 14 -1.64 11.74 12.40
N GLN A 15 -2.62 12.46 12.95
CA GLN A 15 -3.46 11.93 14.02
C GLN A 15 -4.63 11.17 13.42
N MET A 16 -4.81 9.94 13.85
CA MET A 16 -5.91 9.08 13.43
C MET A 16 -6.86 8.79 14.60
N PRO A 17 -8.16 8.61 14.35
CA PRO A 17 -9.07 8.10 15.36
C PRO A 17 -8.61 6.76 15.93
N ALA A 18 -9.00 6.45 17.17
CA ALA A 18 -8.69 5.17 17.78
C ALA A 18 -9.15 4.00 16.90
N TYR A 19 -8.35 2.95 16.83
CA TYR A 19 -8.59 1.75 16.00
C TYR A 19 -8.59 1.95 14.48
N THR A 20 -8.11 3.10 14.00
CA THR A 20 -7.89 3.38 12.59
C THR A 20 -6.41 3.61 12.30
N CYS A 21 -5.99 3.51 11.05
CA CYS A 21 -4.59 3.57 10.68
C CYS A 21 -4.35 4.56 9.53
N HIS A 22 -3.26 5.33 9.62
CA HIS A 22 -2.69 6.05 8.49
C HIS A 22 -1.72 5.11 7.76
N HIS A 23 -2.17 4.53 6.65
CA HIS A 23 -1.46 3.44 5.98
C HIS A 23 -1.07 3.71 4.51
N PRO A 24 -1.20 4.93 3.95
CA PRO A 24 -0.76 5.21 2.58
C PRO A 24 0.75 5.03 2.44
N LYS A 25 1.16 4.48 1.30
CA LYS A 25 2.57 4.32 0.97
C LYS A 25 2.81 4.91 -0.41
N ALA A 26 3.40 6.10 -0.41
CA ALA A 26 3.76 6.79 -1.63
C ALA A 26 5.10 7.51 -1.47
N LEU A 27 5.86 7.56 -2.54
CA LEU A 27 7.11 8.33 -2.65
C LEU A 27 7.02 9.23 -3.88
N LEU A 28 7.06 10.54 -3.64
CA LEU A 28 7.17 11.55 -4.68
C LEU A 28 8.61 12.06 -4.76
N VAL A 29 9.21 11.96 -5.93
CA VAL A 29 10.55 12.52 -6.19
C VAL A 29 10.45 13.52 -7.33
N VAL A 30 10.76 14.79 -7.03
CA VAL A 30 10.73 15.88 -8.00
C VAL A 30 12.15 16.25 -8.38
N LEU A 31 12.54 15.89 -9.59
CA LEU A 31 13.86 16.19 -10.15
C LEU A 31 13.74 17.33 -11.17
N GLU A 32 14.86 17.87 -11.61
CA GLU A 32 14.89 18.95 -12.60
C GLU A 32 14.20 18.56 -13.92
N ARG A 33 14.35 17.32 -14.36
CA ARG A 33 13.89 16.82 -15.67
C ARG A 33 12.84 15.74 -15.61
N SER A 34 12.42 15.32 -14.44
CA SER A 34 11.41 14.27 -14.26
C SER A 34 10.72 14.37 -12.90
N ILE A 35 9.50 13.86 -12.85
CA ILE A 35 8.75 13.61 -11.62
C ILE A 35 8.49 12.12 -11.55
N HIS A 36 8.73 11.53 -10.39
CA HIS A 36 8.50 10.13 -10.13
C HIS A 36 7.51 10.00 -8.98
N LEU A 37 6.52 9.16 -9.16
CA LEU A 37 5.56 8.80 -8.12
C LEU A 37 5.54 7.27 -8.00
N VAL A 38 5.88 6.78 -6.83
CA VAL A 38 5.79 5.36 -6.50
C VAL A 38 4.65 5.20 -5.50
N ILE A 39 3.65 4.39 -5.83
CA ILE A 39 2.52 4.07 -4.96
C ILE A 39 2.39 2.55 -4.86
N GLY A 40 2.18 2.02 -3.66
CA GLY A 40 2.00 0.58 -3.50
C GLY A 40 1.92 0.13 -2.05
N SER A 41 2.35 -1.08 -1.81
CA SER A 41 2.33 -1.71 -0.48
C SER A 41 3.59 -1.46 0.34
N MET A 42 4.66 -0.97 -0.28
CA MET A 42 6.02 -0.93 0.25
C MET A 42 6.20 0.16 1.32
N ASN A 43 6.48 -0.25 2.54
CA ASN A 43 6.96 0.66 3.58
C ASN A 43 8.42 1.10 3.31
N LEU A 44 8.78 2.34 3.66
CA LEU A 44 10.16 2.83 3.62
C LEU A 44 10.98 2.28 4.80
N THR A 45 10.95 0.96 4.97
CA THR A 45 11.69 0.22 5.99
C THR A 45 12.68 -0.71 5.32
N ARG A 46 13.67 -1.20 6.07
CA ARG A 46 14.63 -2.16 5.55
C ARG A 46 13.92 -3.43 5.05
N THR A 47 12.92 -3.91 5.77
CA THR A 47 12.15 -5.11 5.39
C THR A 47 11.33 -4.85 4.13
N GLY A 48 10.63 -3.72 4.03
CA GLY A 48 9.86 -3.34 2.84
C GLY A 48 10.74 -3.21 1.60
N LEU A 49 11.93 -2.62 1.74
CA LEU A 49 12.83 -2.40 0.61
C LEU A 49 13.61 -3.65 0.18
N LEU A 50 13.89 -4.59 1.10
CA LEU A 50 14.86 -5.67 0.83
C LEU A 50 14.26 -7.08 0.90
N THR A 51 13.33 -7.34 1.81
CA THR A 51 12.93 -8.71 2.13
C THR A 51 11.48 -9.04 1.87
N ASN A 52 10.54 -8.11 2.04
CA ASN A 52 9.13 -8.38 1.80
C ASN A 52 8.83 -8.58 0.29
N ARG A 53 7.75 -9.28 0.00
CA ARG A 53 7.15 -9.32 -1.33
C ARG A 53 6.16 -8.16 -1.45
N GLU A 54 6.65 -7.05 -1.97
CA GLU A 54 5.90 -5.82 -2.16
C GLU A 54 5.43 -5.68 -3.60
N VAL A 55 4.34 -4.94 -3.78
CA VAL A 55 3.84 -4.54 -5.10
C VAL A 55 3.72 -3.02 -5.12
N PHE A 56 4.24 -2.41 -6.18
CA PHE A 56 4.13 -0.97 -6.38
C PHE A 56 4.05 -0.63 -7.86
N LEU A 57 3.42 0.49 -8.12
CA LEU A 57 3.41 1.14 -9.42
C LEU A 57 4.40 2.30 -9.39
N HIS A 58 5.29 2.38 -10.38
CA HIS A 58 6.18 3.50 -10.58
C HIS A 58 5.73 4.30 -11.79
N LEU A 59 5.26 5.49 -11.55
CA LEU A 59 4.88 6.46 -12.56
C LEU A 59 6.02 7.46 -12.76
N ARG A 60 6.37 7.71 -14.00
CA ARG A 60 7.38 8.69 -14.36
C ARG A 60 6.78 9.66 -15.37
N CYS A 61 6.93 10.93 -15.10
CA CYS A 61 6.60 11.99 -16.02
C CYS A 61 7.85 12.80 -16.35
N ASN A 62 8.10 13.07 -17.61
CA ASN A 62 9.14 13.95 -18.08
C ASN A 62 8.71 14.63 -19.39
N ARG A 63 9.58 15.45 -19.98
CA ARG A 63 9.25 16.19 -21.21
C ARG A 63 9.00 15.29 -22.43
N LEU A 64 9.49 14.06 -22.44
CA LEU A 64 9.45 13.15 -23.59
C LEU A 64 8.48 11.97 -23.36
N GLU A 65 8.29 11.57 -22.12
CA GLU A 65 7.45 10.43 -21.73
C GLU A 65 6.31 10.96 -20.86
N THR A 66 5.11 10.77 -21.36
CA THR A 66 3.89 11.13 -20.65
C THR A 66 3.39 9.92 -19.87
N ALA A 67 3.67 9.89 -18.56
CA ALA A 67 2.79 9.13 -17.68
C ALA A 67 1.48 9.91 -17.54
N ASP A 68 0.43 9.23 -17.12
CA ASP A 68 -0.87 9.86 -16.89
C ASP A 68 -0.76 11.02 -15.87
N ALA A 69 -0.75 12.25 -16.39
CA ALA A 69 -0.62 13.47 -15.58
C ALA A 69 -1.76 13.61 -14.56
N THR A 70 -2.90 12.95 -14.79
CA THR A 70 -4.07 13.02 -13.93
C THR A 70 -3.79 12.41 -12.56
N VAL A 71 -3.14 11.24 -12.50
CA VAL A 71 -2.78 10.62 -11.21
C VAL A 71 -1.88 11.54 -10.38
N PHE A 72 -0.93 12.23 -11.02
CA PHE A 72 -0.10 13.21 -10.32
C PHE A 72 -0.91 14.38 -9.79
N GLN A 73 -1.83 14.92 -10.58
CA GLN A 73 -2.69 16.04 -10.17
C GLN A 73 -3.64 15.65 -9.04
N GLU A 74 -4.26 14.47 -9.13
CA GLU A 74 -5.10 13.90 -8.07
C GLU A 74 -4.29 13.68 -6.79
N PHE A 75 -3.07 13.15 -6.91
CA PHE A 75 -2.18 12.95 -5.77
C PHE A 75 -1.77 14.29 -5.11
N PHE A 76 -1.45 15.32 -5.88
CA PHE A 76 -1.15 16.63 -5.32
C PHE A 76 -2.36 17.25 -4.62
N SER A 77 -3.55 17.11 -5.20
CA SER A 77 -4.79 17.59 -4.58
C SER A 77 -5.10 16.85 -3.28
N LEU A 78 -4.80 15.53 -3.23
CA LEU A 78 -4.91 14.74 -2.01
C LEU A 78 -3.93 15.24 -0.93
N LEU A 79 -2.68 15.51 -1.29
CA LEU A 79 -1.70 16.04 -0.35
C LEU A 79 -2.09 17.43 0.17
N GLU A 80 -2.55 18.31 -0.70
CA GLU A 80 -2.98 19.65 -0.32
C GLU A 80 -4.19 19.63 0.61
N SER A 81 -5.19 18.79 0.32
CA SER A 81 -6.41 18.70 1.15
C SER A 81 -6.20 17.87 2.41
N GLY A 82 -5.55 16.74 2.30
CA GLY A 82 -5.37 15.79 3.41
C GLY A 82 -4.35 16.25 4.46
N TYR A 83 -3.41 17.12 4.07
CA TYR A 83 -2.33 17.59 4.95
C TYR A 83 -2.29 19.11 5.12
N ALA A 84 -3.35 19.82 4.72
CA ALA A 84 -3.45 21.28 4.83
C ALA A 84 -3.24 21.81 6.25
N SER A 85 -3.67 21.06 7.26
CA SER A 85 -3.56 21.45 8.66
C SER A 85 -2.12 21.54 9.19
N PHE A 86 -1.15 20.96 8.47
CA PHE A 86 0.26 21.00 8.89
C PHE A 86 0.99 22.29 8.46
N GLU A 87 0.41 23.08 7.53
CA GLU A 87 1.01 24.32 7.00
C GLU A 87 2.50 24.15 6.61
N SER A 88 2.85 22.99 6.06
CA SER A 88 4.24 22.65 5.69
C SER A 88 4.67 23.42 4.44
N GLU A 89 5.55 24.41 4.61
CA GLU A 89 6.14 25.15 3.49
C GLU A 89 7.01 24.25 2.57
N PRO A 90 7.82 23.31 3.05
CA PRO A 90 8.54 22.38 2.20
C PRO A 90 7.63 21.52 1.33
N LEU A 91 6.53 21.00 1.89
CA LEU A 91 5.54 20.22 1.14
C LEU A 91 4.87 21.08 0.07
N ALA A 92 4.39 22.27 0.43
CA ALA A 92 3.75 23.19 -0.50
C ALA A 92 4.69 23.58 -1.65
N ARG A 93 5.95 23.90 -1.37
CA ARG A 93 6.95 24.21 -2.41
C ARG A 93 7.22 23.02 -3.33
N THR A 94 7.28 21.81 -2.79
CA THR A 94 7.49 20.59 -3.59
C THR A 94 6.33 20.36 -4.54
N ILE A 95 5.09 20.48 -4.06
CA ILE A 95 3.88 20.33 -4.88
C ILE A 95 3.83 21.41 -5.97
N ALA A 96 4.07 22.67 -5.61
CA ALA A 96 4.09 23.76 -6.58
C ALA A 96 5.14 23.53 -7.69
N ALA A 97 6.36 23.17 -7.32
CA ALA A 97 7.43 22.86 -8.27
C ALA A 97 7.08 21.67 -9.19
N ALA A 98 6.36 20.66 -8.68
CA ALA A 98 5.90 19.54 -9.49
C ALA A 98 4.79 19.96 -10.45
N ARG A 99 3.79 20.76 -10.01
CA ARG A 99 2.71 21.29 -10.85
C ARG A 99 3.25 22.17 -11.98
N ASP A 100 4.18 23.07 -11.68
CA ASP A 100 4.80 23.95 -12.68
C ASP A 100 5.50 23.12 -13.78
N ARG A 101 6.19 22.05 -13.41
CA ARG A 101 6.83 21.16 -14.39
C ARG A 101 5.81 20.43 -15.24
N LEU A 102 4.74 19.88 -14.66
CA LEU A 102 3.66 19.24 -15.42
C LEU A 102 3.02 20.21 -16.40
N ALA A 103 2.76 21.44 -15.98
CA ALA A 103 2.19 22.47 -16.84
C ALA A 103 3.11 22.82 -18.02
N ILE A 104 4.44 22.96 -17.77
CA ILE A 104 5.43 23.25 -18.82
C ILE A 104 5.53 22.12 -19.84
N TRP A 105 5.39 20.88 -19.40
CA TRP A 105 5.50 19.71 -20.28
C TRP A 105 4.23 19.47 -21.10
N ASN A 106 3.17 20.20 -20.81
CA ASN A 106 1.89 20.31 -21.54
C ASN A 106 1.41 18.97 -22.14
N GLN A 107 0.96 18.10 -21.28
CA GLN A 107 0.71 16.73 -21.69
C GLN A 107 -0.79 16.46 -21.78
N THR A 108 -1.24 16.15 -22.99
CA THR A 108 -2.55 15.55 -23.25
C THR A 108 -2.45 14.04 -23.04
N ALA A 109 -2.47 13.60 -21.81
CA ALA A 109 -2.51 12.18 -21.53
C ALA A 109 -3.94 11.63 -21.67
N VAL A 110 -4.07 10.48 -22.30
CA VAL A 110 -5.30 9.68 -22.22
C VAL A 110 -5.37 9.16 -20.78
N ASN A 111 -6.44 9.52 -20.09
CA ASN A 111 -6.62 9.15 -18.67
C ASN A 111 -6.91 7.65 -18.56
N THR A 112 -5.86 6.85 -18.32
CA THR A 112 -5.98 5.39 -18.21
C THR A 112 -5.79 4.88 -16.78
N GLN A 113 -5.25 5.72 -15.90
CA GLN A 113 -4.95 5.38 -14.52
C GLN A 113 -5.62 6.38 -13.57
N HIS A 114 -6.10 5.89 -12.42
CA HIS A 114 -6.87 6.66 -11.46
C HIS A 114 -6.34 6.47 -10.06
N LEU A 115 -6.23 7.54 -9.31
CA LEU A 115 -5.91 7.46 -7.89
C LEU A 115 -7.12 6.90 -7.13
N VAL A 116 -6.87 5.91 -6.31
CA VAL A 116 -7.86 5.34 -5.37
C VAL A 116 -7.42 5.66 -3.96
N SER A 117 -8.21 6.44 -3.25
CA SER A 117 -7.97 6.81 -1.87
C SER A 117 -9.12 6.35 -0.98
N SER A 118 -8.83 6.08 0.29
CA SER A 118 -9.81 5.72 1.31
C SER A 118 -9.49 6.49 2.59
N GLY A 119 -10.53 6.92 3.34
CA GLY A 119 -10.32 7.65 4.60
C GLY A 119 -10.00 9.14 4.48
N TYR A 120 -10.10 9.70 3.27
CA TYR A 120 -9.91 11.15 2.99
C TYR A 120 -11.24 11.83 2.61
N GLY A 121 -12.33 11.46 3.28
CA GLY A 121 -13.68 11.93 2.94
C GLY A 121 -14.37 11.06 1.87
N ASN A 122 -13.76 9.99 1.44
CA ASN A 122 -14.27 9.00 0.50
C ASN A 122 -13.89 7.57 0.94
N THR A 123 -14.40 6.57 0.25
CA THR A 123 -14.01 5.18 0.44
C THR A 123 -13.34 4.63 -0.81
N GLY A 124 -12.38 3.71 -0.64
CA GLY A 124 -11.76 3.01 -1.77
C GLY A 124 -12.79 2.25 -2.60
N MET A 125 -13.82 1.70 -1.93
CA MET A 125 -14.94 1.01 -2.57
C MET A 125 -15.73 1.93 -3.51
N GLU A 126 -16.04 3.16 -3.07
CA GLU A 126 -16.74 4.15 -3.92
C GLU A 126 -15.89 4.57 -5.12
N CYS A 127 -14.57 4.76 -4.92
CA CYS A 127 -13.67 5.06 -6.03
C CYS A 127 -13.69 3.94 -7.08
N MET A 128 -13.53 2.70 -6.66
CA MET A 128 -13.56 1.54 -7.57
C MET A 128 -14.91 1.38 -8.25
N ARG A 129 -16.02 1.53 -7.51
CA ARG A 129 -17.39 1.43 -8.06
C ARG A 129 -17.64 2.53 -9.10
N ARG A 130 -17.18 3.75 -8.86
CA ARG A 130 -17.29 4.86 -9.83
C ARG A 130 -16.56 4.51 -11.12
N LEU A 131 -15.30 4.10 -11.07
CA LEU A 131 -14.52 3.70 -12.24
C LEU A 131 -15.20 2.56 -13.03
N TRP A 132 -15.68 1.55 -12.31
CA TRP A 132 -16.39 0.43 -12.90
C TRP A 132 -17.66 0.85 -13.64
N SER A 133 -18.42 1.77 -13.05
CA SER A 133 -19.68 2.27 -13.64
C SER A 133 -19.44 3.23 -14.80
N GLU A 134 -18.43 4.11 -14.71
CA GLU A 134 -18.07 5.07 -15.76
C GLU A 134 -17.59 4.37 -17.04
N ASP A 135 -16.92 3.20 -16.91
CA ASP A 135 -16.53 2.36 -18.05
C ASP A 135 -17.67 1.46 -18.55
N GLY A 136 -18.87 1.57 -17.98
CA GLY A 136 -20.09 0.87 -18.41
C GLY A 136 -20.04 -0.65 -18.18
N ARG A 137 -19.33 -1.10 -17.15
CA ARG A 137 -19.13 -2.53 -16.85
C ARG A 137 -20.40 -3.20 -16.33
N GLY A 138 -20.59 -4.44 -16.73
CA GLY A 138 -21.57 -5.36 -16.17
C GLY A 138 -21.18 -5.87 -14.77
N PRO A 139 -21.93 -6.85 -14.23
CA PRO A 139 -21.55 -7.50 -12.98
C PRO A 139 -20.14 -8.12 -13.07
N ALA A 140 -19.37 -8.06 -12.02
CA ALA A 140 -18.12 -8.78 -11.93
C ALA A 140 -18.37 -10.29 -11.92
N LEU A 141 -17.63 -11.05 -12.71
CA LEU A 141 -17.71 -12.51 -12.81
C LEU A 141 -16.60 -13.20 -12.00
N ALA A 142 -15.45 -12.53 -11.88
CA ALA A 142 -14.32 -13.05 -11.13
C ALA A 142 -13.61 -11.94 -10.35
N VAL A 143 -13.05 -12.32 -9.21
CA VAL A 143 -12.25 -11.46 -8.32
C VAL A 143 -10.95 -12.16 -7.96
N LEU A 144 -9.85 -11.43 -7.99
CA LEU A 144 -8.58 -11.85 -7.42
C LEU A 144 -8.14 -10.81 -6.40
N ALA A 145 -7.71 -11.27 -5.23
CA ALA A 145 -7.11 -10.42 -4.22
C ALA A 145 -5.80 -11.01 -3.72
N VAL A 146 -4.76 -10.19 -3.67
CA VAL A 146 -3.49 -10.48 -3.00
C VAL A 146 -3.48 -9.66 -1.72
N SER A 147 -3.34 -10.28 -0.57
CA SER A 147 -3.30 -9.57 0.71
C SER A 147 -2.66 -10.43 1.80
N PRO A 148 -1.87 -9.82 2.69
CA PRO A 148 -1.42 -10.48 3.91
C PRO A 148 -2.47 -10.48 5.03
N PHE A 149 -3.51 -9.63 4.95
CA PHE A 149 -4.50 -9.48 6.01
C PHE A 149 -5.92 -9.49 5.47
N PHE A 150 -6.82 -10.07 6.27
CA PHE A 150 -8.24 -10.28 5.96
C PHE A 150 -9.10 -9.83 7.14
N ASP A 151 -10.40 -9.58 6.89
CA ASP A 151 -11.35 -9.35 7.98
C ASP A 151 -11.40 -10.57 8.90
N ARG A 152 -11.55 -10.35 10.21
CA ARG A 152 -11.75 -11.45 11.16
C ARG A 152 -13.08 -12.15 10.88
N ALA A 153 -13.16 -13.47 11.11
CA ALA A 153 -14.40 -14.21 10.96
C ALA A 153 -15.54 -13.65 11.84
N SER A 154 -15.19 -13.09 13.00
CA SER A 154 -16.12 -12.42 13.91
C SER A 154 -16.51 -11.01 13.47
N SER A 155 -15.91 -10.49 12.40
CA SER A 155 -16.20 -9.14 11.91
C SER A 155 -17.64 -9.05 11.42
N ARG A 156 -18.31 -7.96 11.79
CA ARG A 156 -19.70 -7.69 11.38
C ARG A 156 -19.86 -7.58 9.85
N ARG A 157 -18.79 -7.18 9.17
CA ARG A 157 -18.73 -7.00 7.71
C ARG A 157 -17.49 -7.73 7.18
N ILE A 158 -17.64 -8.37 6.05
CA ILE A 158 -16.58 -9.09 5.33
C ILE A 158 -16.45 -8.46 3.93
N LEU A 159 -15.24 -8.09 3.53
CA LEU A 159 -15.01 -7.37 2.29
C LEU A 159 -15.52 -8.13 1.05
N ALA A 160 -15.40 -9.45 1.02
CA ALA A 160 -15.95 -10.25 -0.08
C ALA A 160 -17.46 -10.07 -0.28
N SER A 161 -18.22 -9.89 0.81
CA SER A 161 -19.66 -9.60 0.76
C SER A 161 -19.94 -8.18 0.29
N GLU A 162 -19.12 -7.21 0.72
CA GLU A 162 -19.21 -5.82 0.26
C GLU A 162 -18.89 -5.70 -1.24
N LEU A 163 -17.89 -6.44 -1.73
CA LEU A 163 -17.59 -6.47 -3.17
C LEU A 163 -18.77 -6.99 -3.98
N ARG A 164 -19.47 -8.04 -3.50
CA ARG A 164 -20.67 -8.54 -4.17
C ARG A 164 -21.81 -7.53 -4.18
N ALA A 165 -22.00 -6.83 -3.08
CA ALA A 165 -23.04 -5.81 -3.00
C ALA A 165 -22.80 -4.64 -3.99
N ASN A 166 -21.54 -4.33 -4.29
CA ASN A 166 -21.16 -3.19 -5.11
C ASN A 166 -20.90 -3.54 -6.59
N PHE A 167 -20.42 -4.75 -6.90
CA PHE A 167 -20.00 -5.13 -8.26
C PHE A 167 -20.78 -6.31 -8.84
N GLY A 168 -21.74 -6.84 -8.10
CA GLY A 168 -22.56 -7.99 -8.53
C GLY A 168 -22.03 -9.33 -8.05
N HIS A 169 -22.76 -10.39 -8.41
CA HIS A 169 -22.48 -11.73 -7.94
C HIS A 169 -21.39 -12.38 -8.80
N PHE A 170 -20.21 -12.53 -8.25
CA PHE A 170 -19.10 -13.26 -8.90
C PHE A 170 -19.04 -14.71 -8.42
N ASP A 171 -18.81 -15.62 -9.34
CA ASP A 171 -18.73 -17.05 -9.08
C ASP A 171 -17.30 -17.48 -8.69
N LYS A 172 -16.29 -16.72 -9.12
CA LYS A 172 -14.88 -17.03 -8.90
C LYS A 172 -14.20 -16.01 -7.98
N LEU A 173 -13.60 -16.51 -6.91
CA LEU A 173 -12.76 -15.72 -6.01
C LEU A 173 -11.40 -16.41 -5.80
N THR A 174 -10.35 -15.74 -6.24
CA THR A 174 -8.97 -16.18 -6.00
C THR A 174 -8.36 -15.30 -4.92
N LEU A 175 -8.04 -15.87 -3.76
CA LEU A 175 -7.27 -15.21 -2.72
C LEU A 175 -5.83 -15.69 -2.75
N VAL A 176 -4.90 -14.76 -2.67
CA VAL A 176 -3.46 -15.01 -2.64
C VAL A 176 -2.91 -14.49 -1.32
N THR A 177 -2.26 -15.36 -0.56
CA THR A 177 -1.67 -15.00 0.74
C THR A 177 -0.46 -15.85 1.04
N ASP A 178 0.21 -15.61 2.15
CA ASP A 178 1.28 -16.48 2.66
C ASP A 178 0.78 -17.44 3.74
N ALA A 179 1.66 -18.35 4.13
CA ALA A 179 1.30 -19.38 5.11
C ALA A 179 0.98 -18.80 6.51
N SER A 180 1.57 -17.64 6.87
CA SER A 180 1.33 -17.01 8.17
C SER A 180 -0.05 -16.35 8.22
N ALA A 181 -0.42 -15.64 7.15
CA ALA A 181 -1.71 -14.99 7.04
C ALA A 181 -2.88 -15.98 6.83
N ARG A 182 -2.61 -17.22 6.45
CA ARG A 182 -3.62 -18.28 6.34
C ARG A 182 -4.42 -18.49 7.64
N ALA A 183 -3.80 -18.28 8.79
CA ALA A 183 -4.47 -18.41 10.09
C ALA A 183 -5.63 -17.42 10.27
N HIS A 184 -5.62 -16.30 9.52
CA HIS A 184 -6.67 -15.28 9.57
C HIS A 184 -7.81 -15.52 8.55
N LEU A 185 -7.66 -16.51 7.67
CA LEU A 185 -8.70 -16.85 6.70
C LEU A 185 -9.78 -17.71 7.35
N ALA A 186 -11.02 -17.28 7.20
CA ALA A 186 -12.20 -18.03 7.62
C ALA A 186 -13.05 -18.45 6.42
N ARG A 187 -13.88 -19.44 6.61
CA ARG A 187 -14.82 -19.93 5.60
C ARG A 187 -15.75 -18.83 5.10
N SER A 188 -16.10 -17.88 5.95
CA SER A 188 -16.95 -16.73 5.63
C SER A 188 -16.42 -15.87 4.47
N HIS A 189 -15.09 -15.79 4.25
CA HIS A 189 -14.50 -15.06 3.13
C HIS A 189 -14.90 -15.64 1.77
N PHE A 190 -15.19 -16.95 1.73
CA PHE A 190 -15.58 -17.67 0.54
C PHE A 190 -17.09 -17.98 0.49
N ALA A 191 -17.86 -17.43 1.42
CA ALA A 191 -19.31 -17.66 1.44
C ALA A 191 -19.95 -17.24 0.10
N GLN A 192 -20.82 -18.11 -0.44
CA GLN A 192 -21.51 -17.91 -1.74
C GLN A 192 -20.59 -17.83 -2.97
N VAL A 193 -19.33 -18.26 -2.89
CA VAL A 193 -18.42 -18.41 -4.04
C VAL A 193 -18.54 -19.82 -4.58
N ALA A 194 -18.85 -19.98 -5.87
CA ALA A 194 -18.96 -21.28 -6.51
C ALA A 194 -17.57 -21.91 -6.76
N GLU A 195 -16.60 -21.08 -7.16
CA GLU A 195 -15.22 -21.48 -7.46
C GLU A 195 -14.20 -20.74 -6.57
N PRO A 196 -14.07 -21.15 -5.29
CA PRO A 196 -13.07 -20.56 -4.41
C PRO A 196 -11.67 -21.13 -4.73
N VAL A 197 -10.69 -20.24 -4.88
CA VAL A 197 -9.28 -20.60 -5.11
C VAL A 197 -8.40 -19.92 -4.05
N LEU A 198 -7.53 -20.69 -3.40
CA LEU A 198 -6.52 -20.15 -2.51
C LEU A 198 -5.14 -20.46 -3.08
N GLN A 199 -4.33 -19.43 -3.26
CA GLN A 199 -2.93 -19.52 -3.67
C GLN A 199 -2.03 -19.14 -2.49
N LEU A 200 -0.99 -19.92 -2.25
CA LEU A 200 -0.03 -19.67 -1.18
C LEU A 200 1.31 -19.21 -1.76
N VAL A 201 1.75 -18.08 -1.29
CA VAL A 201 3.08 -17.56 -1.62
C VAL A 201 4.11 -18.34 -0.79
N PRO A 202 5.16 -18.92 -1.42
CA PRO A 202 6.19 -19.61 -0.68
C PRO A 202 6.92 -18.63 0.26
N ALA A 203 7.10 -19.05 1.51
CA ALA A 203 7.81 -18.28 2.52
C ALA A 203 9.30 -18.11 2.22
N GLU A 204 9.88 -19.07 1.49
CA GLU A 204 11.31 -19.11 1.18
C GLU A 204 11.60 -18.45 -0.17
N LEU A 205 12.74 -17.78 -0.25
CA LEU A 205 13.27 -17.28 -1.52
C LEU A 205 13.80 -18.45 -2.34
N SER A 206 13.49 -18.48 -3.62
CA SER A 206 14.22 -19.33 -4.57
C SER A 206 15.69 -18.90 -4.66
N GLN A 207 16.57 -19.84 -5.00
CA GLN A 207 17.99 -19.53 -5.18
C GLN A 207 18.20 -18.38 -6.19
N ALA A 208 17.45 -18.36 -7.28
CA ALA A 208 17.51 -17.30 -8.29
C ALA A 208 17.12 -15.91 -7.75
N GLU A 209 16.13 -15.85 -6.85
CA GLU A 209 15.73 -14.61 -6.17
C GLU A 209 16.82 -14.16 -5.19
N MET A 210 17.41 -15.07 -4.44
CA MET A 210 18.52 -14.79 -3.52
C MET A 210 19.72 -14.20 -4.29
N GLU A 211 20.10 -14.82 -5.41
CA GLU A 211 21.20 -14.34 -6.26
C GLU A 211 20.90 -12.96 -6.90
N ARG A 212 19.63 -12.70 -7.27
CA ARG A 212 19.21 -11.40 -7.78
C ARG A 212 19.32 -10.31 -6.72
N ILE A 213 18.88 -10.59 -5.50
CA ILE A 213 18.95 -9.66 -4.37
C ILE A 213 20.40 -9.40 -3.98
N ALA A 214 21.24 -10.43 -3.92
CA ALA A 214 22.66 -10.29 -3.63
C ALA A 214 23.36 -9.41 -4.67
N ARG A 215 23.09 -9.62 -5.95
CA ARG A 215 23.65 -8.82 -7.05
C ARG A 215 23.21 -7.35 -7.02
N SER A 216 21.92 -7.08 -6.79
CA SER A 216 21.40 -5.71 -6.81
C SER A 216 21.84 -4.88 -5.60
N ASN A 217 22.19 -5.50 -4.48
CA ASN A 217 22.54 -4.79 -3.25
C ASN A 217 24.05 -4.81 -2.92
N GLY A 218 24.89 -5.36 -3.81
CA GLY A 218 26.34 -5.49 -3.55
C GLY A 218 26.68 -6.34 -2.33
N LEU A 219 25.72 -7.14 -1.84
CA LEU A 219 25.87 -8.01 -0.68
C LEU A 219 26.37 -9.37 -1.16
N ALA A 220 27.67 -9.47 -1.41
CA ALA A 220 28.32 -10.73 -1.79
C ALA A 220 28.21 -11.83 -0.73
N ASP A 221 27.73 -11.51 0.48
CA ASP A 221 27.78 -12.39 1.65
C ASP A 221 26.41 -12.56 2.34
N LEU A 222 25.32 -12.63 1.57
CA LEU A 222 24.06 -13.19 2.09
C LEU A 222 24.15 -14.72 2.22
N GLY A 223 25.39 -15.22 2.41
CA GLY A 223 25.67 -16.62 2.58
C GLY A 223 24.74 -17.25 3.62
N GLN A 224 23.93 -18.19 3.16
CA GLN A 224 23.21 -19.22 3.95
C GLN A 224 22.11 -18.76 4.93
N ARG A 225 21.74 -17.51 5.05
CA ARG A 225 20.52 -17.15 5.78
C ARG A 225 19.34 -17.29 4.84
N ILE A 226 18.51 -18.31 5.07
CA ILE A 226 17.18 -18.40 4.49
C ILE A 226 16.44 -17.13 4.90
N ILE A 227 16.31 -16.18 4.00
CA ILE A 227 15.56 -14.96 4.25
C ILE A 227 14.11 -15.31 3.96
N GLN A 228 13.32 -15.44 5.01
CA GLN A 228 11.87 -15.57 4.86
C GLN A 228 11.34 -14.28 4.24
N ARG A 229 10.60 -14.42 3.15
CA ARG A 229 9.91 -13.31 2.48
C ARG A 229 8.44 -13.36 2.83
N LYS A 230 8.01 -12.45 3.71
CA LYS A 230 6.59 -12.27 4.00
C LYS A 230 5.90 -11.58 2.82
N LEU A 231 4.69 -12.01 2.51
CA LEU A 231 3.83 -11.29 1.60
C LEU A 231 3.40 -9.99 2.26
N HIS A 232 3.59 -8.88 1.56
CA HIS A 232 3.08 -7.58 1.98
C HIS A 232 2.39 -6.83 0.81
N GLY A 233 2.41 -7.43 -0.38
CA GLY A 233 1.73 -6.93 -1.58
C GLY A 233 0.21 -6.88 -1.40
N LYS A 234 -0.43 -5.82 -1.92
CA LYS A 234 -1.88 -5.69 -1.95
C LYS A 234 -2.34 -5.38 -3.37
N VAL A 235 -3.15 -6.28 -3.91
CA VAL A 235 -3.74 -6.19 -5.25
C VAL A 235 -5.20 -6.57 -5.16
N LEU A 236 -6.05 -5.87 -5.88
CA LEU A 236 -7.44 -6.27 -6.13
C LEU A 236 -7.72 -6.20 -7.63
N ALA A 237 -8.27 -7.25 -8.20
CA ALA A 237 -8.68 -7.31 -9.59
C ALA A 237 -10.15 -7.74 -9.69
N LEU A 238 -10.93 -7.00 -10.46
CA LEU A 238 -12.35 -7.27 -10.75
C LEU A 238 -12.51 -7.49 -12.25
N HIS A 239 -13.09 -8.60 -12.67
CA HIS A 239 -13.24 -8.97 -14.08
C HIS A 239 -14.69 -9.21 -14.46
N ASP A 240 -15.15 -8.64 -15.57
CA ASP A 240 -16.52 -8.78 -16.08
C ASP A 240 -16.67 -9.75 -17.26
N GLY A 241 -15.62 -10.49 -17.61
CA GLY A 241 -15.57 -11.37 -18.78
C GLY A 241 -14.89 -10.74 -20.00
N ALA A 242 -14.71 -9.42 -20.03
CA ALA A 242 -14.08 -8.70 -21.13
C ALA A 242 -12.83 -7.94 -20.68
N ARG A 243 -12.92 -7.20 -19.58
CA ARG A 243 -11.82 -6.36 -19.04
C ARG A 243 -11.67 -6.56 -17.54
N THR A 244 -10.52 -6.18 -17.04
CA THR A 244 -10.21 -6.26 -15.61
C THR A 244 -9.88 -4.88 -15.09
N LEU A 245 -10.58 -4.43 -14.03
CA LEU A 245 -10.16 -3.29 -13.24
C LEU A 245 -9.14 -3.80 -12.20
N LEU A 246 -7.90 -3.37 -12.34
CA LEU A 246 -6.78 -3.76 -11.49
C LEU A 246 -6.40 -2.62 -10.56
N TYR A 247 -6.32 -2.89 -9.27
CA TYR A 247 -5.83 -1.99 -8.22
C TYR A 247 -4.52 -2.52 -7.63
N VAL A 248 -3.58 -1.61 -7.41
CA VAL A 248 -2.33 -1.81 -6.65
C VAL A 248 -2.21 -0.68 -5.64
N GLY A 249 -1.96 -1.00 -4.37
CA GLY A 249 -1.88 0.03 -3.35
C GLY A 249 -1.53 -0.49 -1.96
N SER A 250 -1.95 0.27 -0.96
CA SER A 250 -1.71 -0.03 0.45
C SER A 250 -2.87 -0.81 1.12
N ALA A 251 -4.07 -0.83 0.51
CA ALA A 251 -5.27 -1.38 1.11
C ALA A 251 -5.25 -2.91 1.20
N ASN A 252 -5.27 -3.43 2.41
CA ASN A 252 -5.45 -4.85 2.68
C ASN A 252 -6.85 -5.32 2.27
N PHE A 253 -7.07 -6.63 2.16
CA PHE A 253 -8.39 -7.20 1.85
C PHE A 253 -9.30 -7.19 3.10
N THR A 254 -9.54 -5.99 3.64
CA THR A 254 -10.35 -5.75 4.84
C THR A 254 -11.35 -4.62 4.66
N CYS A 255 -12.50 -4.69 5.32
CA CYS A 255 -13.49 -3.62 5.31
C CYS A 255 -12.92 -2.29 5.83
N LYS A 256 -12.06 -2.31 6.85
CA LYS A 256 -11.43 -1.08 7.38
C LYS A 256 -10.65 -0.33 6.31
N ALA A 257 -9.90 -1.06 5.47
CA ALA A 257 -9.09 -0.46 4.42
C ALA A 257 -9.96 0.13 3.28
N TRP A 258 -11.05 -0.55 2.91
CA TRP A 258 -11.84 -0.19 1.74
C TRP A 258 -13.04 0.70 2.01
N LEU A 259 -13.52 0.78 3.26
CA LEU A 259 -14.73 1.51 3.62
C LEU A 259 -14.46 2.82 4.38
N GLY A 260 -13.22 3.31 4.35
CA GLY A 260 -12.87 4.65 4.82
C GLY A 260 -12.52 4.76 6.29
N GLU A 261 -12.40 3.64 7.03
CA GLU A 261 -11.93 3.67 8.40
C GLU A 261 -10.42 3.94 8.46
N ASN A 262 -9.62 3.23 7.64
CA ASN A 262 -8.21 3.53 7.46
C ASN A 262 -8.01 4.54 6.33
N GLN A 263 -6.93 5.31 6.42
CA GLN A 263 -6.41 6.04 5.28
C GLN A 263 -5.55 5.11 4.43
N GLU A 264 -5.95 4.94 3.17
CA GLU A 264 -5.26 4.06 2.21
C GLU A 264 -5.08 4.79 0.88
N LEU A 265 -4.11 4.33 0.10
CA LEU A 265 -3.80 4.92 -1.20
C LEU A 265 -3.37 3.84 -2.20
N GLY A 266 -3.82 3.97 -3.43
CA GLY A 266 -3.41 3.11 -4.54
C GLY A 266 -3.75 3.72 -5.89
N VAL A 267 -3.53 2.95 -6.93
CA VAL A 267 -3.84 3.30 -8.32
C VAL A 267 -4.63 2.15 -8.94
N ALA A 268 -5.68 2.49 -9.68
CA ALA A 268 -6.47 1.53 -10.44
C ALA A 268 -6.50 1.89 -11.92
N TRP A 269 -6.55 0.86 -12.77
CA TRP A 269 -6.67 0.99 -14.23
C TRP A 269 -7.30 -0.24 -14.84
N PHE A 270 -7.85 -0.09 -16.02
CA PHE A 270 -8.38 -1.21 -16.78
C PHE A 270 -7.28 -1.92 -17.58
N VAL A 271 -7.28 -3.24 -17.50
CA VAL A 271 -6.39 -4.14 -18.24
C VAL A 271 -7.24 -4.94 -19.23
N ASP A 272 -6.82 -4.91 -20.50
CA ASP A 272 -7.39 -5.76 -21.53
C ASP A 272 -6.68 -7.11 -21.55
N GLY A 273 -7.39 -8.17 -21.91
CA GLY A 273 -6.83 -9.50 -22.04
C GLY A 273 -7.55 -10.57 -21.23
N PRO A 274 -7.18 -11.84 -21.43
CA PRO A 274 -7.81 -12.96 -20.74
C PRO A 274 -7.56 -12.93 -19.23
N TRP A 275 -8.60 -13.14 -18.45
CA TRP A 275 -8.52 -13.27 -16.99
C TRP A 275 -7.47 -14.28 -16.53
N THR A 276 -7.41 -15.44 -17.20
CA THR A 276 -6.47 -16.51 -16.86
C THR A 276 -5.02 -16.07 -17.00
N GLU A 277 -4.68 -15.32 -18.03
CA GLU A 277 -3.33 -14.80 -18.24
C GLU A 277 -2.92 -13.82 -17.15
N LEU A 278 -3.82 -12.92 -16.75
CA LEU A 278 -3.57 -12.00 -15.64
C LEU A 278 -3.34 -12.74 -14.32
N VAL A 279 -4.20 -13.74 -14.03
CA VAL A 279 -4.06 -14.55 -12.82
C VAL A 279 -2.74 -15.31 -12.85
N ASP A 280 -2.37 -15.93 -13.98
CA ASP A 280 -1.11 -16.65 -14.10
C ASP A 280 0.11 -15.75 -13.93
N GLN A 281 0.06 -14.53 -14.44
CA GLN A 281 1.12 -13.55 -14.26
C GLN A 281 1.26 -13.11 -12.80
N ILE A 282 0.15 -12.81 -12.13
CA ILE A 282 0.16 -12.38 -10.71
C ILE A 282 0.58 -13.53 -9.80
N CYS A 283 0.11 -14.75 -10.09
CA CYS A 283 0.35 -15.94 -9.27
C CYS A 283 1.60 -16.72 -9.69
N ALA A 284 2.41 -16.20 -10.61
CA ALA A 284 3.60 -16.88 -11.10
C ALA A 284 4.55 -17.28 -9.94
N GLY A 285 4.80 -18.58 -9.84
CA GLY A 285 5.63 -19.14 -8.76
C GLY A 285 4.92 -19.34 -7.42
N PHE A 286 3.60 -19.16 -7.35
CA PHE A 286 2.79 -19.48 -6.20
C PHE A 286 2.25 -20.90 -6.29
N SER A 287 1.89 -21.48 -5.16
CA SER A 287 1.37 -22.84 -5.08
C SER A 287 -0.12 -22.83 -4.77
N ALA A 288 -0.91 -23.55 -5.53
CA ALA A 288 -2.31 -23.77 -5.19
C ALA A 288 -2.40 -24.52 -3.85
N ALA A 289 -3.23 -24.00 -2.94
CA ALA A 289 -3.50 -24.70 -1.70
C ALA A 289 -4.28 -26.01 -2.01
N PRO A 290 -4.04 -27.08 -1.24
CA PRO A 290 -4.79 -28.32 -1.41
C PRO A 290 -6.31 -28.08 -1.31
N ALA A 291 -7.10 -28.80 -2.09
CA ALA A 291 -8.56 -28.61 -2.13
C ALA A 291 -9.24 -28.77 -0.75
N ASN A 292 -8.66 -29.57 0.14
CA ASN A 292 -9.16 -29.76 1.50
C ASN A 292 -8.89 -28.57 2.44
N VAL A 293 -8.10 -27.59 2.01
CA VAL A 293 -7.81 -26.41 2.85
C VAL A 293 -9.08 -25.68 3.26
N PHE A 294 -10.06 -25.59 2.35
CA PHE A 294 -11.33 -24.92 2.62
C PHE A 294 -12.17 -25.63 3.69
N SER A 295 -12.03 -26.95 3.83
CA SER A 295 -12.68 -27.72 4.90
C SER A 295 -11.97 -27.59 6.26
N LEU A 296 -10.70 -27.14 6.22
CA LEU A 296 -9.89 -26.92 7.43
C LEU A 296 -9.98 -25.46 7.94
N LEU A 297 -10.56 -24.56 7.15
CA LEU A 297 -10.82 -23.19 7.61
C LEU A 297 -11.93 -23.25 8.67
N GLY A 298 -11.63 -22.82 9.87
CA GLY A 298 -12.60 -22.70 10.96
C GLY A 298 -13.66 -21.64 10.67
N ASP A 299 -14.77 -21.71 11.38
CA ASP A 299 -15.77 -20.65 11.39
C ASP A 299 -15.33 -19.48 12.31
N GLN A 300 -14.31 -19.73 13.14
CA GLN A 300 -13.64 -18.73 13.98
C GLN A 300 -12.13 -18.89 13.85
N PRO A 301 -11.36 -17.80 13.75
CA PRO A 301 -9.92 -17.86 13.89
C PRO A 301 -9.58 -18.32 15.32
N ASP A 302 -8.50 -19.05 15.48
CA ASP A 302 -7.97 -19.35 16.80
C ASP A 302 -7.77 -18.05 17.56
N GLU A 303 -8.34 -17.96 18.79
CA GLU A 303 -8.26 -16.75 19.64
C GLU A 303 -6.82 -16.36 20.00
N GLU A 304 -5.85 -17.28 19.79
CA GLU A 304 -4.42 -17.07 20.01
C GLU A 304 -3.65 -16.48 18.82
N ALA A 305 -4.28 -16.32 17.65
CA ALA A 305 -3.68 -15.51 16.57
C ALA A 305 -3.68 -14.04 17.02
N GLN A 306 -2.86 -13.76 18.05
CA GLN A 306 -2.55 -12.41 18.48
C GLN A 306 -2.07 -11.59 17.28
N GLU A 307 -2.77 -10.54 17.06
CA GLU A 307 -2.41 -9.22 16.56
C GLU A 307 -0.92 -8.95 16.32
N ASP A 308 -0.28 -9.76 15.46
CA ASP A 308 0.80 -9.29 14.61
C ASP A 308 0.18 -8.69 13.33
N GLU A 309 -0.96 -7.98 13.46
CA GLU A 309 -1.12 -6.85 12.61
C GLU A 309 0.16 -6.05 12.82
N ASP A 310 0.81 -5.56 11.76
CA ASP A 310 1.69 -4.41 11.85
C ASP A 310 0.90 -3.18 12.39
N TYR A 311 0.29 -3.32 13.53
CA TYR A 311 0.30 -2.33 14.56
C TYR A 311 1.75 -2.28 15.05
N GLU A 312 2.69 -1.87 14.22
CA GLU A 312 3.60 -0.84 14.66
C GLU A 312 2.64 0.10 15.36
N SER A 313 2.55 -0.06 16.68
CA SER A 313 1.66 0.70 17.53
C SER A 313 1.65 2.06 16.91
N CYS A 314 0.51 2.48 16.32
CA CYS A 314 0.42 3.82 15.77
C CYS A 314 0.75 4.66 16.98
N ALA A 315 2.02 4.94 17.16
CA ALA A 315 2.51 5.70 18.28
C ALA A 315 1.85 7.03 18.03
N MET A 316 0.70 7.21 18.69
CA MET A 316 -0.08 8.43 18.57
C MET A 316 0.85 9.50 19.04
N TRP A 317 1.29 10.32 18.10
CA TRP A 317 2.05 11.50 18.47
C TRP A 317 1.22 12.27 19.50
N PRO A 318 1.83 12.69 20.60
CA PRO A 318 1.09 13.51 21.55
C PRO A 318 0.47 14.71 20.85
N ASP A 319 -0.75 15.07 21.24
CA ASP A 319 -1.54 16.16 20.66
C ASP A 319 -0.83 17.52 20.61
N PHE A 320 0.16 17.72 21.49
CA PHE A 320 1.00 18.92 21.53
C PHE A 320 2.16 18.91 20.52
N VAL A 321 2.44 17.79 19.83
CA VAL A 321 3.46 17.70 18.77
C VAL A 321 2.84 18.11 17.44
N GLN A 322 3.30 19.22 16.89
CA GLN A 322 2.82 19.78 15.61
C GLN A 322 3.72 19.42 14.43
N GLY A 323 4.94 19.02 14.68
CA GLY A 323 5.86 18.55 13.64
C GLY A 323 7.18 18.08 14.24
N VAL A 324 7.82 17.20 13.49
CA VAL A 324 9.18 16.73 13.81
C VAL A 324 10.03 16.92 12.57
N SER A 325 11.16 17.60 12.70
CA SER A 325 12.16 17.71 11.64
C SER A 325 13.39 16.90 11.98
N LEU A 326 13.95 16.26 10.97
CA LEU A 326 15.17 15.48 11.11
C LEU A 326 16.26 16.14 10.28
N GLU A 327 17.35 16.52 10.91
CA GLU A 327 18.52 17.05 10.25
C GLU A 327 19.66 16.03 10.32
N TYR A 328 20.16 15.61 9.18
CA TYR A 328 21.34 14.75 9.10
C TYR A 328 22.58 15.56 8.76
N THR A 329 23.50 15.62 9.70
CA THR A 329 24.79 16.28 9.49
C THR A 329 25.82 15.27 9.03
N VAL A 330 26.17 15.28 7.75
CA VAL A 330 27.09 14.32 7.11
C VAL A 330 28.46 14.30 7.80
N ASN A 331 28.99 15.47 8.17
CA ASN A 331 30.30 15.58 8.80
C ASN A 331 30.37 15.01 10.23
N ARG A 332 29.22 14.85 10.90
CA ARG A 332 29.15 14.31 12.27
C ARG A 332 28.52 12.93 12.32
N GLN A 333 28.00 12.44 11.21
CA GLN A 333 27.17 11.22 11.15
C GLN A 333 26.06 11.22 12.21
N ALA A 334 25.53 12.42 12.50
CA ALA A 334 24.57 12.64 13.56
C ALA A 334 23.21 12.99 12.97
N LEU A 335 22.19 12.37 13.49
CA LEU A 335 20.79 12.67 13.28
C LEU A 335 20.32 13.56 14.44
N GLN A 336 19.79 14.72 14.12
CA GLN A 336 19.19 15.63 15.10
C GLN A 336 17.68 15.67 14.88
N PHE A 337 16.93 15.36 15.91
CA PHE A 337 15.49 15.52 15.92
C PHE A 337 15.12 16.88 16.49
N MET A 338 14.37 17.65 15.73
CA MET A 338 13.77 18.89 16.19
C MET A 338 12.25 18.72 16.26
N VAL A 339 11.68 18.83 17.44
CA VAL A 339 10.24 18.73 17.67
C VAL A 339 9.65 20.12 17.74
N ARG A 340 8.62 20.39 16.93
CA ARG A 340 7.83 21.63 17.00
C ARG A 340 6.48 21.33 17.65
N GLY A 341 6.02 22.22 18.50
CA GLY A 341 4.72 22.10 19.17
C GLY A 341 4.60 23.01 20.36
N GLN A 342 3.44 22.94 21.00
CA GLN A 342 3.18 23.63 22.28
C GLN A 342 3.50 22.65 23.43
N GLU A 343 3.85 23.20 24.60
CA GLU A 343 4.11 22.38 25.81
C GLU A 343 5.18 21.28 25.65
N LEU A 344 6.22 21.53 24.86
CA LEU A 344 7.30 20.55 24.56
C LEU A 344 7.99 19.99 25.81
N HIS A 345 7.88 20.66 26.97
CA HIS A 345 8.37 20.14 28.26
C HIS A 345 7.71 18.81 28.64
N ARG A 346 6.51 18.50 28.11
CA ARG A 346 5.81 17.24 28.34
C ARG A 346 6.49 16.07 27.63
N LEU A 347 7.38 16.29 26.66
CA LEU A 347 8.11 15.22 25.97
C LEU A 347 8.94 14.36 26.93
N SER A 348 9.38 14.90 28.06
CA SER A 348 10.10 14.13 29.09
C SER A 348 9.27 12.99 29.70
N GLN A 349 7.96 12.99 29.49
CA GLN A 349 7.04 11.94 29.96
C GLN A 349 6.89 10.80 28.95
N TYR A 350 7.49 10.93 27.77
CA TYR A 350 7.38 9.97 26.67
C TYR A 350 8.73 9.36 26.34
N GLU A 351 8.73 8.11 25.99
CA GLU A 351 9.90 7.45 25.40
C GLU A 351 9.81 7.56 23.89
N VAL A 352 10.87 8.06 23.26
CA VAL A 352 10.94 8.23 21.81
C VAL A 352 11.78 7.09 21.23
N TYR A 353 11.24 6.40 20.25
CA TYR A 353 11.89 5.29 19.58
C TYR A 353 12.07 5.58 18.10
N TRP A 354 13.18 5.13 17.52
CA TRP A 354 13.38 4.99 16.09
C TRP A 354 13.50 3.51 15.76
N GLY A 355 12.44 2.94 15.19
CA GLY A 355 12.35 1.49 15.06
C GLY A 355 12.32 0.82 16.45
N ARG A 356 13.35 0.01 16.75
CA ARG A 356 13.48 -0.68 18.05
C ARG A 356 14.48 0.00 18.99
N GLU A 357 15.11 1.09 18.57
CA GLU A 357 16.10 1.81 19.35
C GLU A 357 15.44 3.00 20.07
N ARG A 358 15.70 3.11 21.36
CA ARG A 358 15.32 4.29 22.15
C ARG A 358 16.24 5.44 21.79
N LEU A 359 15.67 6.60 21.48
CA LEU A 359 16.40 7.84 21.20
C LEU A 359 16.74 8.61 22.46
#